data_e07d80dbd2e27aa019bec59f6a36d97d
#
_entry.id   e07d80dbd2e27aa019bec59f6a36d97d
#
_cell.length_a   1.000
_cell.length_b   1.000
_cell.length_c   1.000
_cell.angle_alpha   90.00
_cell.angle_beta   90.00
_cell.angle_gamma   90.00
#
_symmetry.space_group_name_H-M   'P 1'
#
loop_
_entity.id
_entity.type
_entity.pdbx_description
1 polymer ?
#
loop_
_entity_poly.entity_id
_entity_poly.type
_entity_poly.pdbx_seq_one_letter_code
_entity_poly.pdbx_strand_id
1 'polypeptide(L)'
;MLEAISKKVDGRRGKAISFLQRLVQAPSPSGAEAKAAEVVADKMRDAGFDSCKVDRLNDAMGTIEGFGGGRSLLFNGHIDHVPEGDMEDPYSGRLMDGAPFGVEGEVVYGRAASDMKGSVAAMVMAGMILRELGIELEGDFKVAAVVQEETGGAGTVATIEESRFLGDAVVVGEATNMDIALGHRGGVRADVVVKGRSCHASAPERGINALYKATDIISRIRSDLVPRLPEHPVFGKTSLAVTRISVKPDTPNVVPEECSFHLDVRNTPNYPPEALKGDLEGLIASMREGDPELEAVIVPSRRAGSSRGFTGFYTDQEKHPVVGEARRAVAEVLGHDPALKTWTFATDGRFYAWRGIPVIGFGPGEERFAHTHQDHVRVDDYLKSITAYAWLACKICGVR
;
A
#
# COMPACT_ATOMS: atom_id res chain seq x y z
N MET A 1 8.39 30.05 11.27
CA MET A 1 9.00 28.96 10.46
C MET A 1 8.01 28.43 9.42
N LEU A 2 6.81 27.97 9.79
CA LEU A 2 5.80 27.46 8.83
C LEU A 2 5.51 28.47 7.71
N GLU A 3 5.28 29.72 8.05
CA GLU A 3 5.04 30.79 7.03
C GLU A 3 6.23 30.96 6.08
N ALA A 4 7.47 30.84 6.55
CA ALA A 4 8.66 30.89 5.71
C ALA A 4 8.73 29.69 4.75
N ILE A 5 8.36 28.49 5.23
CA ILE A 5 8.27 27.28 4.40
C ILE A 5 7.21 27.47 3.32
N SER A 6 5.98 27.87 3.69
CA SER A 6 4.89 28.10 2.73
C SER A 6 5.25 29.13 1.67
N LYS A 7 5.76 30.28 2.08
CA LYS A 7 6.21 31.33 1.15
C LYS A 7 7.33 30.85 0.21
N LYS A 8 8.23 29.99 0.72
CA LYS A 8 9.30 29.42 -0.09
C LYS A 8 8.76 28.43 -1.12
N VAL A 9 7.79 27.60 -0.73
CA VAL A 9 7.08 26.68 -1.65
C VAL A 9 6.40 27.45 -2.76
N ASP A 10 5.65 28.52 -2.43
CA ASP A 10 5.00 29.39 -3.41
C ASP A 10 6.01 29.97 -4.40
N GLY A 11 7.15 30.47 -3.89
CA GLY A 11 8.25 30.98 -4.72
C GLY A 11 8.94 29.91 -5.57
N ARG A 12 8.68 28.63 -5.31
CA ARG A 12 9.22 27.48 -6.07
C ARG A 12 8.16 26.73 -6.88
N ARG A 13 6.92 27.24 -6.93
CA ARG A 13 5.79 26.61 -7.63
C ARG A 13 6.16 26.10 -9.03
N GLY A 14 6.78 26.90 -9.86
CA GLY A 14 7.17 26.48 -11.21
C GLY A 14 8.19 25.32 -11.22
N LYS A 15 9.18 25.35 -10.30
CA LYS A 15 10.15 24.26 -10.16
C LYS A 15 9.48 22.98 -9.67
N ALA A 16 8.56 23.09 -8.72
CA ALA A 16 7.83 21.95 -8.16
C ALA A 16 6.96 21.29 -9.25
N ILE A 17 6.16 22.07 -9.98
CA ILE A 17 5.34 21.55 -11.08
C ILE A 17 6.21 20.90 -12.16
N SER A 18 7.28 21.58 -12.59
CA SER A 18 8.19 21.04 -13.62
C SER A 18 8.83 19.71 -13.19
N PHE A 19 9.18 19.54 -11.92
CA PHE A 19 9.71 18.27 -11.42
C PHE A 19 8.66 17.15 -11.45
N LEU A 20 7.45 17.42 -10.98
CA LEU A 20 6.33 16.46 -11.05
C LEU A 20 6.02 16.06 -12.50
N GLN A 21 5.96 17.05 -13.41
CA GLN A 21 5.74 16.79 -14.82
C GLN A 21 6.82 15.84 -15.41
N ARG A 22 8.09 16.11 -15.13
CA ARG A 22 9.22 15.24 -15.55
C ARG A 22 9.11 13.84 -14.99
N LEU A 23 8.65 13.68 -13.75
CA LEU A 23 8.49 12.37 -13.12
C LEU A 23 7.31 11.60 -13.73
N VAL A 24 6.20 12.27 -14.04
CA VAL A 24 5.07 11.67 -14.77
C VAL A 24 5.49 11.28 -16.20
N GLN A 25 6.30 12.12 -16.87
CA GLN A 25 6.85 11.89 -18.21
C GLN A 25 7.92 10.79 -18.27
N ALA A 26 8.27 10.18 -17.14
CA ALA A 26 9.12 9.01 -17.06
C ALA A 26 8.25 7.76 -16.84
N PRO A 27 7.85 7.02 -17.91
CA PRO A 27 7.09 5.78 -17.77
C PRO A 27 7.85 4.79 -16.90
N SER A 28 7.15 4.17 -15.96
CA SER A 28 7.74 3.25 -14.98
C SER A 28 6.75 2.15 -14.59
N PRO A 29 6.24 1.36 -15.55
CA PRO A 29 5.43 0.20 -15.18
C PRO A 29 6.24 -0.73 -14.28
N SER A 30 5.57 -1.42 -13.34
CA SER A 30 6.25 -2.27 -12.35
C SER A 30 7.25 -3.23 -13.01
N GLY A 31 8.51 -3.17 -12.58
CA GLY A 31 9.66 -3.88 -13.15
C GLY A 31 10.45 -3.11 -14.22
N ALA A 32 10.09 -1.85 -14.54
CA ALA A 32 10.76 -1.01 -15.53
C ALA A 32 10.97 0.44 -15.05
N GLU A 33 11.28 0.64 -13.76
CA GLU A 33 11.29 1.93 -13.08
C GLU A 33 12.59 2.73 -13.20
N ALA A 34 13.66 2.16 -13.79
CA ALA A 34 15.01 2.74 -13.80
C ALA A 34 15.06 4.22 -14.20
N LYS A 35 14.29 4.62 -15.23
CA LYS A 35 14.25 6.01 -15.69
C LYS A 35 13.60 6.96 -14.68
N ALA A 36 12.54 6.52 -14.01
CA ALA A 36 11.88 7.32 -12.97
C ALA A 36 12.79 7.43 -11.74
N ALA A 37 13.49 6.36 -11.36
CA ALA A 37 14.47 6.36 -10.28
C ALA A 37 15.61 7.36 -10.53
N GLU A 38 16.14 7.41 -11.74
CA GLU A 38 17.15 8.40 -12.14
C GLU A 38 16.62 9.83 -12.00
N VAL A 39 15.40 10.11 -12.47
CA VAL A 39 14.75 11.43 -12.34
C VAL A 39 14.62 11.86 -10.89
N VAL A 40 14.26 10.94 -9.99
CA VAL A 40 14.15 11.20 -8.54
C VAL A 40 15.54 11.41 -7.93
N ALA A 41 16.49 10.54 -8.20
CA ALA A 41 17.85 10.60 -7.66
C ALA A 41 18.59 11.86 -8.09
N ASP A 42 18.47 12.27 -9.37
CA ASP A 42 19.03 13.52 -9.86
C ASP A 42 18.43 14.72 -9.13
N LYS A 43 17.12 14.70 -8.93
CA LYS A 43 16.45 15.79 -8.21
C LYS A 43 16.87 15.84 -6.74
N MET A 44 17.07 14.71 -6.05
CA MET A 44 17.60 14.69 -4.69
C MET A 44 19.00 15.29 -4.62
N ARG A 45 19.90 14.96 -5.58
CA ARG A 45 21.25 15.56 -5.67
C ARG A 45 21.18 17.07 -5.88
N ASP A 46 20.35 17.53 -6.84
CA ASP A 46 20.13 18.96 -7.12
C ASP A 46 19.51 19.70 -5.91
N ALA A 47 18.72 19.00 -5.10
CA ALA A 47 18.08 19.53 -3.90
C ALA A 47 19.03 19.61 -2.69
N GLY A 48 20.25 19.09 -2.82
CA GLY A 48 21.27 19.14 -1.77
C GLY A 48 21.08 18.13 -0.65
N PHE A 49 20.57 16.93 -0.97
CA PHE A 49 20.61 15.80 -0.04
C PHE A 49 22.06 15.39 0.23
N ASP A 50 22.41 15.06 1.47
CA ASP A 50 23.78 14.71 1.87
C ASP A 50 24.20 13.36 1.30
N SER A 51 23.25 12.42 1.20
CA SER A 51 23.47 11.16 0.50
C SER A 51 22.31 10.87 -0.45
N CYS A 52 22.64 10.26 -1.59
CA CYS A 52 21.67 9.79 -2.57
C CYS A 52 22.20 8.51 -3.21
N LYS A 53 21.42 7.42 -3.14
CA LYS A 53 21.77 6.10 -3.67
C LYS A 53 20.60 5.56 -4.48
N VAL A 54 20.92 4.95 -5.63
CA VAL A 54 19.98 4.05 -6.34
C VAL A 54 20.51 2.64 -6.18
N ASP A 55 19.67 1.72 -5.73
CA ASP A 55 20.07 0.33 -5.50
C ASP A 55 19.90 -0.55 -6.74
N ARG A 56 20.13 -1.86 -6.59
CA ARG A 56 20.06 -2.83 -7.69
C ARG A 56 18.63 -3.07 -8.25
N LEU A 57 17.60 -2.73 -7.48
CA LEU A 57 16.20 -2.82 -7.92
C LEU A 57 15.72 -1.49 -8.53
N ASN A 58 16.51 -0.43 -8.47
CA ASN A 58 16.21 0.94 -8.84
C ASN A 58 15.38 1.69 -7.77
N ASP A 59 15.47 1.30 -6.49
CA ASP A 59 14.96 2.15 -5.41
C ASP A 59 15.88 3.36 -5.24
N ALA A 60 15.32 4.57 -5.29
CA ALA A 60 16.08 5.80 -5.06
C ALA A 60 15.92 6.26 -3.61
N MET A 61 17.01 6.28 -2.87
CA MET A 61 17.07 6.64 -1.44
C MET A 61 17.91 7.89 -1.23
N GLY A 62 17.39 8.86 -0.48
CA GLY A 62 18.12 10.09 -0.14
C GLY A 62 17.97 10.46 1.31
N THR A 63 19.03 11.03 1.89
CA THR A 63 19.05 11.50 3.29
C THR A 63 19.54 12.95 3.36
N ILE A 64 18.84 13.74 4.14
CA ILE A 64 19.34 14.98 4.72
C ILE A 64 19.69 14.65 6.16
N GLU A 65 20.98 14.65 6.48
CA GLU A 65 21.48 14.27 7.80
C GLU A 65 21.11 15.32 8.86
N GLY A 66 20.59 14.85 9.98
CA GLY A 66 20.37 15.67 11.17
C GLY A 66 21.64 15.79 12.01
N PHE A 67 21.65 16.74 12.93
CA PHE A 67 22.79 16.96 13.84
C PHE A 67 22.90 15.91 14.96
N GLY A 68 21.89 15.04 15.08
CA GLY A 68 21.79 14.02 16.12
C GLY A 68 20.96 14.47 17.32
N GLY A 69 20.35 13.50 17.99
CA GLY A 69 19.49 13.72 19.17
C GLY A 69 17.98 13.72 18.86
N GLY A 70 17.57 13.99 17.64
CA GLY A 70 16.18 13.93 17.19
C GLY A 70 15.79 12.57 16.60
N ARG A 71 14.49 12.34 16.40
CA ARG A 71 13.96 11.18 15.69
C ARG A 71 14.15 11.34 14.19
N SER A 72 14.51 10.26 13.49
CA SER A 72 14.54 10.24 12.04
C SER A 72 13.14 10.04 11.46
N LEU A 73 12.81 10.75 10.39
CA LEU A 73 11.55 10.62 9.67
C LEU A 73 11.82 10.13 8.24
N LEU A 74 11.26 8.95 7.91
CA LEU A 74 11.34 8.37 6.58
C LEU A 74 10.04 8.65 5.83
N PHE A 75 10.14 9.23 4.65
CA PHE A 75 9.08 9.33 3.68
C PHE A 75 9.24 8.20 2.66
N ASN A 76 8.20 7.38 2.52
CA ASN A 76 8.15 6.26 1.59
C ASN A 76 7.09 6.51 0.53
N GLY A 77 7.45 6.27 -0.72
CA GLY A 77 6.50 6.34 -1.82
C GLY A 77 6.99 5.58 -3.05
N HIS A 78 6.07 4.93 -3.77
CA HIS A 78 6.44 4.19 -4.96
C HIS A 78 6.49 5.05 -6.22
N ILE A 79 7.31 4.62 -7.18
CA ILE A 79 7.49 5.27 -8.48
C ILE A 79 7.00 4.40 -9.63
N ASP A 80 6.63 3.15 -9.37
CA ASP A 80 5.97 2.30 -10.35
C ASP A 80 4.50 2.65 -10.51
N HIS A 81 3.87 2.06 -11.49
CA HIS A 81 2.45 2.26 -11.78
C HIS A 81 1.85 1.06 -12.51
N VAL A 82 0.53 0.91 -12.38
CA VAL A 82 -0.27 -0.03 -13.16
C VAL A 82 -0.26 0.35 -14.66
N PRO A 83 -0.61 -0.57 -15.57
CA PRO A 83 -0.78 -0.24 -16.98
C PRO A 83 -1.70 0.96 -17.19
N GLU A 84 -1.41 1.76 -18.19
CA GLU A 84 -2.16 2.98 -18.56
C GLU A 84 -3.59 2.71 -19.04
N GLY A 85 -3.87 1.50 -19.53
CA GLY A 85 -5.16 1.15 -20.08
C GLY A 85 -5.53 2.02 -21.28
N ASP A 86 -6.71 2.60 -21.24
CA ASP A 86 -7.27 3.51 -22.25
C ASP A 86 -7.08 5.00 -21.94
N MET A 87 -6.15 5.34 -21.03
CA MET A 87 -5.83 6.70 -20.68
C MET A 87 -5.18 7.45 -21.84
N GLU A 88 -5.77 8.58 -22.27
CA GLU A 88 -5.23 9.41 -23.34
C GLU A 88 -3.96 10.17 -22.87
N ASP A 89 -2.89 10.10 -23.67
CA ASP A 89 -1.60 10.74 -23.35
C ASP A 89 -1.11 10.52 -21.89
N PRO A 90 -1.03 9.27 -21.41
CA PRO A 90 -0.85 8.94 -20.00
C PRO A 90 0.43 9.50 -19.39
N TYR A 91 1.42 9.81 -20.20
CA TYR A 91 2.73 10.33 -19.77
C TYR A 91 2.97 11.79 -20.18
N SER A 92 1.91 12.55 -20.48
CA SER A 92 2.06 13.93 -20.87
C SER A 92 2.51 14.86 -19.73
N GLY A 93 2.12 14.58 -18.49
CA GLY A 93 2.36 15.47 -17.36
C GLY A 93 1.77 16.87 -17.58
N ARG A 94 0.66 16.96 -18.33
CA ARG A 94 0.07 18.27 -18.70
C ARG A 94 -0.44 19.00 -17.47
N LEU A 95 -0.11 20.30 -17.41
CA LEU A 95 -0.78 21.23 -16.52
C LEU A 95 -2.06 21.71 -17.22
N MET A 96 -3.21 21.50 -16.60
CA MET A 96 -4.51 21.82 -17.20
C MET A 96 -5.54 22.18 -16.14
N ASP A 97 -6.68 22.71 -16.58
CA ASP A 97 -7.81 22.98 -15.71
C ASP A 97 -8.39 21.68 -15.16
N GLY A 98 -8.71 21.66 -13.88
CA GLY A 98 -9.31 20.51 -13.18
C GLY A 98 -10.81 20.33 -13.45
N ALA A 99 -11.50 21.33 -14.01
CA ALA A 99 -12.94 21.28 -14.24
C ALA A 99 -13.43 20.05 -15.03
N PRO A 100 -12.71 19.52 -16.06
CA PRO A 100 -13.09 18.28 -16.72
C PRO A 100 -13.14 17.05 -15.80
N PHE A 101 -12.44 17.07 -14.66
CA PHE A 101 -12.40 16.02 -13.65
C PHE A 101 -13.31 16.30 -12.45
N GLY A 102 -14.06 17.42 -12.50
CA GLY A 102 -14.93 17.83 -11.39
C GLY A 102 -14.18 18.39 -10.18
N VAL A 103 -12.96 18.90 -10.37
CA VAL A 103 -12.15 19.53 -9.33
C VAL A 103 -11.83 20.98 -9.68
N GLU A 104 -11.68 21.82 -8.66
CA GLU A 104 -11.31 23.23 -8.85
C GLU A 104 -9.80 23.39 -8.98
N GLY A 105 -9.40 24.39 -9.79
CA GLY A 105 -8.01 24.77 -9.97
C GLY A 105 -7.26 23.95 -10.99
N GLU A 106 -5.94 24.09 -11.00
CA GLU A 106 -5.06 23.40 -11.94
C GLU A 106 -4.70 21.99 -11.43
N VAL A 107 -4.50 21.08 -12.37
CA VAL A 107 -4.05 19.71 -12.12
C VAL A 107 -2.84 19.35 -12.97
N VAL A 108 -1.99 18.47 -12.48
CA VAL A 108 -1.01 17.76 -13.31
C VAL A 108 -1.63 16.41 -13.65
N TYR A 109 -1.92 16.24 -14.96
CA TYR A 109 -2.56 15.03 -15.49
C TYR A 109 -1.53 14.03 -15.97
N GLY A 110 -1.75 12.76 -15.69
CA GLY A 110 -0.97 11.63 -16.20
C GLY A 110 -0.98 10.43 -15.27
N ARG A 111 -0.63 9.27 -15.81
CA ARG A 111 -0.56 8.02 -15.05
C ARG A 111 0.41 8.17 -13.88
N ALA A 112 0.00 7.71 -12.70
CA ALA A 112 0.70 7.81 -11.42
C ALA A 112 0.78 9.24 -10.84
N ALA A 113 0.09 10.22 -11.39
CA ALA A 113 0.11 11.56 -10.81
C ALA A 113 -0.51 11.57 -9.41
N SER A 114 -1.65 10.87 -9.21
CA SER A 114 -2.31 10.68 -7.92
C SER A 114 -1.70 9.54 -7.12
N ASP A 115 -1.28 8.46 -7.78
CA ASP A 115 -0.82 7.21 -7.20
C ASP A 115 0.54 6.78 -7.80
N MET A 116 1.71 7.19 -7.20
CA MET A 116 1.76 8.24 -6.20
C MET A 116 2.98 9.17 -6.44
N LYS A 117 3.32 9.41 -7.74
CA LYS A 117 4.45 10.27 -8.12
C LYS A 117 4.29 11.72 -7.62
N GLY A 118 3.05 12.19 -7.43
CA GLY A 118 2.76 13.49 -6.81
C GLY A 118 3.34 13.59 -5.41
N SER A 119 3.12 12.56 -4.59
CA SER A 119 3.67 12.48 -3.23
C SER A 119 5.20 12.37 -3.24
N VAL A 120 5.75 11.49 -4.09
CA VAL A 120 7.22 11.34 -4.21
C VAL A 120 7.88 12.65 -4.60
N ALA A 121 7.31 13.36 -5.57
CA ALA A 121 7.80 14.67 -5.97
C ALA A 121 7.72 15.68 -4.82
N ALA A 122 6.63 15.67 -4.06
CA ALA A 122 6.45 16.56 -2.90
C ALA A 122 7.47 16.28 -1.79
N MET A 123 7.77 15.01 -1.49
CA MET A 123 8.78 14.60 -0.51
C MET A 123 10.17 15.14 -0.85
N VAL A 124 10.61 14.97 -2.10
CA VAL A 124 11.92 15.46 -2.56
C VAL A 124 11.96 16.99 -2.56
N MET A 125 10.88 17.64 -2.99
CA MET A 125 10.78 19.09 -2.93
C MET A 125 10.77 19.63 -1.50
N ALA A 126 10.17 18.93 -0.54
CA ALA A 126 10.21 19.31 0.87
C ALA A 126 11.66 19.34 1.40
N GLY A 127 12.47 18.32 1.07
CA GLY A 127 13.90 18.32 1.38
C GLY A 127 14.63 19.53 0.77
N MET A 128 14.34 19.86 -0.50
CA MET A 128 14.91 21.05 -1.14
C MET A 128 14.53 22.34 -0.39
N ILE A 129 13.28 22.48 0.04
CA ILE A 129 12.81 23.66 0.76
C ILE A 129 13.53 23.81 2.11
N LEU A 130 13.71 22.70 2.85
CA LEU A 130 14.46 22.70 4.10
C LEU A 130 15.90 23.20 3.87
N ARG A 131 16.58 22.68 2.85
CA ARG A 131 17.95 23.08 2.50
C ARG A 131 18.04 24.55 2.05
N GLU A 132 17.14 24.99 1.18
CA GLU A 132 17.14 26.38 0.71
C GLU A 132 16.81 27.42 1.80
N LEU A 133 16.15 27.01 2.87
CA LEU A 133 15.87 27.83 4.04
C LEU A 133 16.95 27.73 5.12
N GLY A 134 17.92 26.83 4.97
CA GLY A 134 18.94 26.56 5.98
C GLY A 134 18.36 26.01 7.29
N ILE A 135 17.26 25.25 7.20
CA ILE A 135 16.64 24.60 8.37
C ILE A 135 17.47 23.37 8.75
N GLU A 136 18.04 23.40 9.92
CA GLU A 136 18.85 22.35 10.50
C GLU A 136 17.97 21.47 11.40
N LEU A 137 17.84 20.18 11.03
CA LEU A 137 17.07 19.21 11.80
C LEU A 137 17.96 18.52 12.84
N GLU A 138 17.37 18.11 13.97
CA GLU A 138 18.06 17.26 14.94
C GLU A 138 18.12 15.80 14.48
N GLY A 139 17.05 15.25 13.94
CA GLY A 139 16.99 13.90 13.34
C GLY A 139 17.03 13.93 11.81
N ASP A 140 17.28 12.77 11.20
CA ASP A 140 17.40 12.66 9.73
C ASP A 140 16.06 12.82 9.03
N PHE A 141 16.07 13.55 7.89
CA PHE A 141 15.02 13.54 6.89
C PHE A 141 15.39 12.55 5.79
N LYS A 142 14.59 11.53 5.59
CA LYS A 142 14.86 10.46 4.63
C LYS A 142 13.74 10.31 3.62
N VAL A 143 14.07 10.01 2.36
CA VAL A 143 13.10 9.69 1.30
C VAL A 143 13.50 8.39 0.64
N ALA A 144 12.58 7.44 0.57
CA ALA A 144 12.67 6.21 -0.21
C ALA A 144 11.62 6.23 -1.32
N ALA A 145 12.07 6.44 -2.55
CA ALA A 145 11.26 6.30 -3.75
C ALA A 145 11.45 4.88 -4.28
N VAL A 146 10.48 4.01 -3.98
CA VAL A 146 10.57 2.56 -4.12
C VAL A 146 9.90 2.05 -5.39
N VAL A 147 10.26 0.82 -5.79
CA VAL A 147 9.76 0.14 -6.99
C VAL A 147 8.83 -1.02 -6.63
N GLN A 148 8.00 -1.44 -7.60
CA GLN A 148 7.19 -2.67 -7.53
C GLN A 148 6.23 -2.72 -6.33
N GLU A 149 5.69 -1.59 -5.88
CA GLU A 149 4.62 -1.58 -4.88
C GLU A 149 3.39 -2.30 -5.42
N GLU A 150 2.96 -1.95 -6.64
CA GLU A 150 1.77 -2.45 -7.33
C GLU A 150 1.80 -3.98 -7.59
N THR A 151 2.97 -4.58 -7.43
CA THR A 151 3.19 -6.02 -7.61
C THR A 151 3.66 -6.73 -6.33
N GLY A 152 3.65 -6.02 -5.18
CA GLY A 152 3.86 -6.64 -3.88
C GLY A 152 4.97 -6.06 -2.99
N GLY A 153 5.59 -4.93 -3.38
CA GLY A 153 6.48 -4.15 -2.52
C GLY A 153 7.92 -4.66 -2.44
N ALA A 154 8.44 -5.22 -3.53
CA ALA A 154 9.80 -5.77 -3.55
C ALA A 154 10.86 -4.70 -3.25
N GLY A 155 10.68 -3.46 -3.74
CA GLY A 155 11.56 -2.33 -3.47
C GLY A 155 11.59 -1.97 -1.98
N THR A 156 10.43 -1.76 -1.36
CA THR A 156 10.39 -1.46 0.08
C THR A 156 11.03 -2.58 0.91
N VAL A 157 10.82 -3.85 0.56
CA VAL A 157 11.49 -4.96 1.23
C VAL A 157 13.01 -4.87 1.08
N ALA A 158 13.53 -4.57 -0.12
CA ALA A 158 14.97 -4.42 -0.37
C ALA A 158 15.56 -3.21 0.38
N THR A 159 14.89 -2.06 0.39
CA THR A 159 15.36 -0.88 1.15
C THR A 159 15.47 -1.19 2.65
N ILE A 160 14.55 -1.98 3.20
CA ILE A 160 14.57 -2.38 4.61
C ILE A 160 15.62 -3.45 4.89
N GLU A 161 15.62 -4.56 4.13
CA GLU A 161 16.44 -5.75 4.45
C GLU A 161 17.90 -5.59 4.02
N GLU A 162 18.12 -5.04 2.83
CA GLU A 162 19.45 -4.96 2.22
C GLU A 162 20.13 -3.62 2.54
N SER A 163 19.41 -2.51 2.35
CA SER A 163 19.98 -1.17 2.56
C SER A 163 19.88 -0.68 4.01
N ARG A 164 19.08 -1.33 4.87
CA ARG A 164 18.81 -0.91 6.25
C ARG A 164 18.34 0.55 6.34
N PHE A 165 17.62 0.97 5.33
CA PHE A 165 17.14 2.35 5.20
C PHE A 165 15.83 2.51 5.94
N LEU A 166 15.93 2.87 7.22
CA LEU A 166 14.81 2.96 8.17
C LEU A 166 14.74 4.36 8.79
N GLY A 167 13.57 4.67 9.37
CA GLY A 167 13.32 5.83 10.21
C GLY A 167 12.68 5.41 11.54
N ASP A 168 12.68 6.30 12.54
CA ASP A 168 11.97 6.09 13.81
C ASP A 168 10.45 6.23 13.66
N ALA A 169 10.02 6.90 12.58
CA ALA A 169 8.64 6.95 12.09
C ALA A 169 8.65 6.99 10.55
N VAL A 170 7.55 6.56 9.94
CA VAL A 170 7.40 6.54 8.48
C VAL A 170 6.14 7.28 8.07
N VAL A 171 6.26 8.11 7.04
CA VAL A 171 5.14 8.69 6.30
C VAL A 171 5.06 8.02 4.93
N VAL A 172 3.96 7.30 4.68
CA VAL A 172 3.65 6.73 3.37
C VAL A 172 2.82 7.73 2.58
N GLY A 173 3.29 8.09 1.40
CA GLY A 173 2.68 9.16 0.60
C GLY A 173 1.52 8.72 -0.30
N GLU A 174 0.92 7.56 -0.04
CA GLU A 174 -0.26 7.09 -0.75
C GLU A 174 -1.41 8.08 -0.71
N ALA A 175 -2.31 7.97 -1.69
CA ALA A 175 -3.46 8.84 -1.81
C ALA A 175 -4.30 8.88 -0.51
N THR A 176 -4.41 10.07 0.08
CA THR A 176 -5.24 10.29 1.27
C THR A 176 -6.18 11.49 1.12
N ASN A 177 -6.17 12.17 -0.02
CA ASN A 177 -6.93 13.40 -0.19
C ASN A 177 -6.64 14.43 0.93
N MET A 178 -5.36 14.57 1.29
CA MET A 178 -4.86 15.45 2.36
C MET A 178 -5.33 15.10 3.78
N ASP A 179 -5.95 13.94 4.00
CA ASP A 179 -6.25 13.39 5.31
C ASP A 179 -5.11 12.52 5.85
N ILE A 180 -5.23 12.05 7.09
CA ILE A 180 -4.26 11.13 7.69
C ILE A 180 -4.80 9.71 7.71
N ALA A 181 -4.09 8.79 7.07
CA ALA A 181 -4.41 7.37 7.11
C ALA A 181 -3.53 6.64 8.14
N LEU A 182 -4.13 5.71 8.89
CA LEU A 182 -3.47 5.00 9.99
C LEU A 182 -3.29 3.50 9.73
N GLY A 183 -3.67 3.02 8.56
CA GLY A 183 -3.52 1.62 8.22
C GLY A 183 -4.53 1.10 7.21
N HIS A 184 -4.47 -0.20 6.97
CA HIS A 184 -5.37 -0.91 6.05
C HIS A 184 -5.57 -2.37 6.48
N ARG A 185 -6.59 -3.02 5.93
CA ARG A 185 -6.80 -4.46 6.10
C ARG A 185 -5.73 -5.27 5.37
N GLY A 186 -5.54 -6.50 5.81
CA GLY A 186 -4.82 -7.51 5.06
C GLY A 186 -5.68 -8.20 4.01
N GLY A 187 -5.07 -9.13 3.30
CA GLY A 187 -5.76 -9.97 2.32
C GLY A 187 -5.14 -11.36 2.25
N VAL A 188 -5.97 -12.39 2.25
CA VAL A 188 -5.55 -13.77 2.03
C VAL A 188 -6.38 -14.37 0.91
N ARG A 189 -5.70 -14.98 -0.05
CA ARG A 189 -6.33 -15.75 -1.12
C ARG A 189 -5.77 -17.17 -1.11
N ALA A 190 -6.62 -18.13 -0.87
CA ALA A 190 -6.24 -19.54 -0.78
C ALA A 190 -7.24 -20.41 -1.55
N ASP A 191 -6.77 -21.54 -2.02
CA ASP A 191 -7.63 -22.58 -2.57
C ASP A 191 -7.62 -23.80 -1.62
N VAL A 192 -8.79 -24.35 -1.35
CA VAL A 192 -8.91 -25.64 -0.66
C VAL A 192 -9.15 -26.71 -1.72
N VAL A 193 -8.25 -27.67 -1.78
CA VAL A 193 -8.31 -28.79 -2.72
C VAL A 193 -8.74 -30.04 -1.98
N VAL A 194 -9.87 -30.61 -2.38
CA VAL A 194 -10.45 -31.81 -1.80
C VAL A 194 -10.28 -32.98 -2.77
N LYS A 195 -9.80 -34.11 -2.28
CA LYS A 195 -9.61 -35.34 -3.05
C LYS A 195 -10.73 -36.33 -2.78
N GLY A 196 -11.00 -37.10 -3.78
CA GLY A 196 -11.98 -38.19 -3.78
C GLY A 196 -11.52 -39.32 -4.69
N ARG A 197 -12.49 -40.09 -5.19
CA ARG A 197 -12.28 -41.20 -6.12
C ARG A 197 -13.37 -41.25 -7.17
N SER A 198 -12.99 -41.19 -8.45
CA SER A 198 -13.91 -41.26 -9.56
C SER A 198 -14.63 -42.57 -9.68
N CYS A 199 -15.89 -42.52 -10.12
CA CYS A 199 -16.65 -43.68 -10.59
C CYS A 199 -17.76 -43.23 -11.54
N HIS A 200 -18.43 -44.15 -12.18
CA HIS A 200 -19.59 -43.81 -13.02
C HIS A 200 -20.75 -43.30 -12.14
N ALA A 201 -21.41 -42.23 -12.52
CA ALA A 201 -22.48 -41.61 -11.74
C ALA A 201 -23.70 -42.50 -11.46
N SER A 202 -23.86 -43.61 -12.20
CA SER A 202 -24.91 -44.60 -11.95
C SER A 202 -24.60 -45.56 -10.78
N ALA A 203 -23.36 -45.55 -10.27
CA ALA A 203 -22.92 -46.39 -9.13
C ALA A 203 -22.06 -45.54 -8.16
N PRO A 204 -22.62 -44.47 -7.58
CA PRO A 204 -21.86 -43.46 -6.81
C PRO A 204 -21.22 -44.04 -5.54
N GLU A 205 -21.74 -45.15 -4.99
CA GLU A 205 -21.20 -45.89 -3.84
C GLU A 205 -19.82 -46.48 -4.08
N ARG A 206 -19.36 -46.58 -5.34
CA ARG A 206 -18.02 -47.09 -5.71
C ARG A 206 -16.95 -45.98 -5.72
N GLY A 207 -17.36 -44.71 -5.61
CA GLY A 207 -16.49 -43.56 -5.60
C GLY A 207 -16.47 -42.85 -4.25
N ILE A 208 -15.69 -41.75 -4.19
CA ILE A 208 -15.72 -40.78 -3.11
C ILE A 208 -15.96 -39.43 -3.79
N ASN A 209 -17.11 -38.84 -3.57
CA ASN A 209 -17.48 -37.59 -4.24
C ASN A 209 -16.77 -36.37 -3.60
N ALA A 210 -15.72 -35.89 -4.24
CA ALA A 210 -14.95 -34.73 -3.78
C ALA A 210 -15.82 -33.46 -3.70
N LEU A 211 -16.82 -33.31 -4.55
CA LEU A 211 -17.73 -32.16 -4.53
C LEU A 211 -18.59 -32.16 -3.25
N TYR A 212 -19.14 -33.30 -2.86
CA TYR A 212 -19.91 -33.39 -1.61
C TYR A 212 -19.04 -33.07 -0.39
N LYS A 213 -17.84 -33.65 -0.29
CA LYS A 213 -16.90 -33.35 0.78
C LYS A 213 -16.53 -31.86 0.79
N ALA A 214 -16.32 -31.22 -0.37
CA ALA A 214 -16.03 -29.78 -0.48
C ALA A 214 -17.23 -28.93 -0.01
N THR A 215 -18.46 -29.29 -0.38
CA THR A 215 -19.67 -28.57 0.06
C THR A 215 -19.88 -28.69 1.57
N ASP A 216 -19.54 -29.80 2.18
CA ASP A 216 -19.58 -30.00 3.63
C ASP A 216 -18.56 -29.09 4.33
N ILE A 217 -17.32 -28.99 3.82
CA ILE A 217 -16.32 -28.04 4.34
C ILE A 217 -16.81 -26.60 4.19
N ILE A 218 -17.35 -26.21 3.03
CA ILE A 218 -17.90 -24.86 2.79
C ILE A 218 -19.04 -24.56 3.77
N SER A 219 -19.91 -25.54 4.01
CA SER A 219 -21.01 -25.39 4.98
C SER A 219 -20.48 -25.15 6.38
N ARG A 220 -19.48 -25.92 6.83
CA ARG A 220 -18.83 -25.77 8.14
C ARG A 220 -18.05 -24.45 8.25
N ILE A 221 -17.36 -24.00 7.19
CA ILE A 221 -16.74 -22.68 7.18
C ILE A 221 -17.81 -21.62 7.45
N ARG A 222 -18.95 -21.69 6.76
CA ARG A 222 -20.02 -20.69 6.88
C ARG A 222 -20.72 -20.75 8.26
N SER A 223 -20.97 -21.92 8.80
CA SER A 223 -21.70 -22.08 10.08
C SER A 223 -20.81 -21.90 11.30
N ASP A 224 -19.55 -22.36 11.26
CA ASP A 224 -18.71 -22.48 12.45
C ASP A 224 -17.55 -21.47 12.45
N LEU A 225 -16.88 -21.24 11.31
CA LEU A 225 -15.72 -20.35 11.26
C LEU A 225 -16.12 -18.89 11.09
N VAL A 226 -16.94 -18.56 10.07
CA VAL A 226 -17.33 -17.16 9.78
C VAL A 226 -17.94 -16.43 10.98
N PRO A 227 -18.83 -17.03 11.82
CA PRO A 227 -19.36 -16.35 12.99
C PRO A 227 -18.28 -15.99 14.04
N ARG A 228 -17.21 -16.78 14.13
CA ARG A 228 -16.12 -16.62 15.11
C ARG A 228 -14.96 -15.76 14.63
N LEU A 229 -14.97 -15.33 13.34
CA LEU A 229 -13.93 -14.45 12.83
C LEU A 229 -13.82 -13.18 13.67
N PRO A 230 -12.60 -12.74 14.03
CA PRO A 230 -12.41 -11.63 14.94
C PRO A 230 -12.83 -10.30 14.33
N GLU A 231 -13.15 -9.37 15.21
CA GLU A 231 -13.45 -7.99 14.90
C GLU A 231 -12.33 -7.07 15.40
N HIS A 232 -12.07 -6.01 14.65
CA HIS A 232 -11.14 -4.96 15.03
C HIS A 232 -11.89 -3.66 15.23
N PRO A 233 -11.60 -2.87 16.28
CA PRO A 233 -12.37 -1.66 16.61
C PRO A 233 -12.49 -0.66 15.45
N VAL A 234 -11.47 -0.57 14.59
CA VAL A 234 -11.43 0.38 13.47
C VAL A 234 -11.90 -0.27 12.16
N PHE A 235 -11.50 -1.50 11.89
CA PHE A 235 -11.78 -2.17 10.61
C PHE A 235 -13.07 -3.00 10.62
N GLY A 236 -13.69 -3.18 11.78
CA GLY A 236 -14.83 -4.08 11.92
C GLY A 236 -14.42 -5.56 11.76
N LYS A 237 -15.36 -6.38 11.36
CA LYS A 237 -15.18 -7.84 11.31
C LYS A 237 -14.31 -8.28 10.12
N THR A 238 -13.42 -9.25 10.34
CA THR A 238 -12.78 -10.00 9.27
C THR A 238 -13.84 -10.67 8.40
N SER A 239 -13.72 -10.55 7.08
CA SER A 239 -14.65 -11.17 6.14
C SER A 239 -13.99 -12.32 5.38
N LEU A 240 -14.76 -13.40 5.16
CA LEU A 240 -14.37 -14.56 4.38
C LEU A 240 -15.49 -14.91 3.42
N ALA A 241 -15.15 -15.06 2.13
CA ALA A 241 -16.07 -15.50 1.10
C ALA A 241 -15.48 -16.66 0.29
N VAL A 242 -16.32 -17.65 0.00
CA VAL A 242 -16.03 -18.64 -1.05
C VAL A 242 -16.51 -18.07 -2.36
N THR A 243 -15.58 -17.80 -3.30
CA THR A 243 -15.90 -17.04 -4.52
C THR A 243 -15.89 -17.88 -5.80
N ARG A 244 -15.41 -19.11 -5.74
CA ARG A 244 -15.36 -20.03 -6.86
C ARG A 244 -15.28 -21.47 -6.39
N ILE A 245 -15.88 -22.37 -7.16
CA ILE A 245 -15.75 -23.82 -7.03
C ILE A 245 -15.48 -24.45 -8.40
N SER A 246 -14.67 -25.49 -8.46
CA SER A 246 -14.39 -26.27 -9.67
C SER A 246 -14.15 -27.73 -9.36
N VAL A 247 -14.47 -28.61 -10.30
CA VAL A 247 -14.37 -30.07 -10.15
C VAL A 247 -13.54 -30.70 -11.25
N LYS A 248 -12.99 -31.90 -10.98
CA LYS A 248 -12.33 -32.76 -11.97
C LYS A 248 -12.72 -34.21 -11.79
N PRO A 249 -13.01 -34.92 -12.87
CA PRO A 249 -13.28 -34.37 -14.21
C PRO A 249 -14.58 -33.56 -14.22
N ASP A 250 -14.65 -32.55 -15.10
CA ASP A 250 -15.86 -31.74 -15.33
C ASP A 250 -16.72 -32.42 -16.40
N THR A 251 -17.33 -33.53 -16.01
CA THR A 251 -18.18 -34.37 -16.88
C THR A 251 -19.41 -34.84 -16.11
N PRO A 252 -20.63 -34.72 -16.68
CA PRO A 252 -21.87 -34.89 -15.91
C PRO A 252 -22.18 -36.35 -15.52
N ASN A 253 -21.49 -37.34 -16.10
CA ASN A 253 -21.70 -38.78 -15.83
C ASN A 253 -20.60 -39.43 -14.99
N VAL A 254 -19.73 -38.63 -14.37
CA VAL A 254 -18.63 -39.12 -13.53
C VAL A 254 -18.70 -38.44 -12.16
N VAL A 255 -18.54 -39.24 -11.09
CA VAL A 255 -18.33 -38.72 -9.72
C VAL A 255 -16.95 -38.05 -9.68
N PRO A 256 -16.85 -36.75 -9.32
CA PRO A 256 -15.57 -36.06 -9.34
C PRO A 256 -14.60 -36.54 -8.26
N GLU A 257 -13.34 -36.77 -8.67
CA GLU A 257 -12.23 -37.16 -7.78
C GLU A 257 -11.45 -35.98 -7.21
N GLU A 258 -11.68 -34.79 -7.72
CA GLU A 258 -11.12 -33.55 -7.17
C GLU A 258 -12.17 -32.45 -7.20
N CYS A 259 -12.26 -31.70 -6.10
CA CYS A 259 -12.99 -30.46 -6.04
C CYS A 259 -12.10 -29.39 -5.41
N SER A 260 -12.01 -28.22 -6.02
CA SER A 260 -11.31 -27.09 -5.42
C SER A 260 -12.23 -25.88 -5.30
N PHE A 261 -12.11 -25.15 -4.20
CA PHE A 261 -12.82 -23.87 -4.01
C PHE A 261 -11.88 -22.78 -3.53
N HIS A 262 -12.20 -21.54 -3.92
CA HIS A 262 -11.40 -20.37 -3.67
C HIS A 262 -11.94 -19.57 -2.48
N LEU A 263 -11.03 -19.16 -1.58
CA LEU A 263 -11.29 -18.29 -0.45
C LEU A 263 -10.70 -16.89 -0.74
N ASP A 264 -11.52 -15.85 -0.67
CA ASP A 264 -11.08 -14.45 -0.54
C ASP A 264 -11.38 -13.98 0.87
N VAL A 265 -10.31 -13.61 1.59
CA VAL A 265 -10.40 -13.17 3.00
C VAL A 265 -9.81 -11.78 3.13
N ARG A 266 -10.57 -10.87 3.75
CA ARG A 266 -10.12 -9.53 4.13
C ARG A 266 -9.91 -9.53 5.64
N ASN A 267 -8.69 -9.87 6.02
CA ASN A 267 -8.33 -10.02 7.43
C ASN A 267 -7.98 -8.66 8.07
N THR A 268 -8.21 -8.58 9.35
CA THR A 268 -7.86 -7.42 10.18
C THR A 268 -6.44 -7.59 10.74
N PRO A 269 -5.77 -6.51 11.20
CA PRO A 269 -4.41 -6.60 11.73
C PRO A 269 -4.22 -7.60 12.89
N ASN A 270 -5.29 -7.86 13.67
CA ASN A 270 -5.29 -8.83 14.77
C ASN A 270 -5.60 -10.27 14.33
N TYR A 271 -5.70 -10.55 13.02
CA TYR A 271 -5.95 -11.89 12.49
C TYR A 271 -5.04 -12.17 11.28
N PRO A 272 -3.78 -12.54 11.52
CA PRO A 272 -2.81 -12.79 10.46
C PRO A 272 -3.14 -14.04 9.62
N PRO A 273 -2.56 -14.20 8.42
CA PRO A 273 -2.77 -15.34 7.54
C PRO A 273 -2.55 -16.69 8.21
N GLU A 274 -1.60 -16.78 9.14
CA GLU A 274 -1.26 -17.99 9.89
C GLU A 274 -2.39 -18.41 10.84
N ALA A 275 -3.08 -17.44 11.46
CA ALA A 275 -4.24 -17.71 12.31
C ALA A 275 -5.41 -18.27 11.48
N LEU A 276 -5.70 -17.67 10.33
CA LEU A 276 -6.70 -18.18 9.40
C LEU A 276 -6.38 -19.60 8.94
N LYS A 277 -5.12 -19.86 8.58
CA LYS A 277 -4.66 -21.19 8.16
C LYS A 277 -4.88 -22.21 9.28
N GLY A 278 -4.49 -21.86 10.50
CA GLY A 278 -4.69 -22.73 11.66
C GLY A 278 -6.16 -23.06 11.93
N ASP A 279 -7.05 -22.06 11.83
CA ASP A 279 -8.48 -22.25 12.01
C ASP A 279 -9.10 -23.15 10.92
N LEU A 280 -8.68 -22.98 9.67
CA LEU A 280 -9.13 -23.84 8.57
C LEU A 280 -8.61 -25.27 8.70
N GLU A 281 -7.34 -25.44 9.05
CA GLU A 281 -6.73 -26.76 9.29
C GLU A 281 -7.40 -27.46 10.47
N GLY A 282 -7.69 -26.76 11.56
CA GLY A 282 -8.41 -27.29 12.73
C GLY A 282 -9.84 -27.71 12.38
N LEU A 283 -10.55 -26.90 11.57
CA LEU A 283 -11.88 -27.25 11.09
C LEU A 283 -11.86 -28.54 10.25
N ILE A 284 -10.95 -28.65 9.29
CA ILE A 284 -10.80 -29.83 8.43
C ILE A 284 -10.43 -31.07 9.29
N ALA A 285 -9.52 -30.90 10.27
CA ALA A 285 -9.13 -31.98 11.17
C ALA A 285 -10.30 -32.50 11.98
N SER A 286 -11.14 -31.61 12.54
CA SER A 286 -12.34 -32.02 13.29
C SER A 286 -13.36 -32.76 12.43
N MET A 287 -13.48 -32.44 11.15
CA MET A 287 -14.37 -33.13 10.22
C MET A 287 -13.85 -34.55 9.89
N ARG A 288 -12.53 -34.74 9.85
CA ARG A 288 -11.93 -36.08 9.63
C ARG A 288 -12.23 -37.07 10.74
N GLU A 289 -12.51 -36.63 11.95
CA GLU A 289 -12.93 -37.52 13.05
C GLU A 289 -14.22 -38.27 12.73
N GLY A 290 -15.16 -37.60 12.03
CA GLY A 290 -16.42 -38.20 11.58
C GLY A 290 -16.38 -38.79 10.17
N ASP A 291 -15.34 -38.46 9.40
CA ASP A 291 -15.18 -38.85 7.99
C ASP A 291 -13.71 -39.14 7.67
N PRO A 292 -13.21 -40.37 7.96
CA PRO A 292 -11.82 -40.76 7.72
C PRO A 292 -11.37 -40.68 6.24
N GLU A 293 -12.32 -40.68 5.29
CA GLU A 293 -12.04 -40.54 3.86
C GLU A 293 -11.91 -39.08 3.40
N LEU A 294 -12.02 -38.10 4.32
CA LEU A 294 -11.88 -36.69 3.99
C LEU A 294 -10.39 -36.30 3.78
N GLU A 295 -10.02 -36.17 2.53
CA GLU A 295 -8.70 -35.65 2.14
C GLU A 295 -8.84 -34.22 1.60
N ALA A 296 -8.32 -33.24 2.35
CA ALA A 296 -8.34 -31.83 1.93
C ALA A 296 -7.03 -31.15 2.33
N VAL A 297 -6.56 -30.25 1.45
CA VAL A 297 -5.35 -29.44 1.67
C VAL A 297 -5.62 -27.97 1.31
N ILE A 298 -5.00 -27.06 2.06
CA ILE A 298 -5.05 -25.62 1.80
C ILE A 298 -3.78 -25.26 1.03
N VAL A 299 -3.95 -24.63 -0.12
CA VAL A 299 -2.84 -24.18 -0.96
C VAL A 299 -2.95 -22.67 -1.24
N PRO A 300 -1.84 -21.93 -1.38
CA PRO A 300 -1.86 -20.55 -1.83
C PRO A 300 -2.51 -20.46 -3.21
N SER A 301 -3.36 -19.46 -3.44
CA SER A 301 -4.00 -19.30 -4.74
C SER A 301 -2.98 -18.90 -5.80
N ARG A 302 -2.86 -19.72 -6.86
CA ARG A 302 -1.92 -19.48 -7.96
C ARG A 302 -2.31 -18.34 -8.91
N ARG A 303 -3.53 -17.82 -8.79
CA ARG A 303 -4.08 -16.80 -9.72
C ARG A 303 -4.01 -15.37 -9.20
N ALA A 304 -3.65 -15.18 -7.94
CA ALA A 304 -3.40 -13.86 -7.39
C ALA A 304 -1.90 -13.59 -7.42
N GLY A 305 -1.47 -12.46 -7.96
CA GLY A 305 -0.06 -12.10 -8.14
C GLY A 305 0.81 -12.14 -6.86
N SER A 306 0.23 -12.25 -5.67
CA SER A 306 0.93 -12.57 -4.43
C SER A 306 0.54 -13.97 -3.95
N SER A 307 1.49 -14.88 -3.89
CA SER A 307 1.29 -16.28 -3.52
C SER A 307 1.08 -16.53 -2.02
N ARG A 308 1.22 -15.51 -1.19
CA ARG A 308 1.05 -15.58 0.27
C ARG A 308 0.19 -14.41 0.71
N GLY A 309 -0.82 -14.66 1.54
CA GLY A 309 -1.57 -13.59 2.16
C GLY A 309 -0.66 -12.64 2.94
N PHE A 310 -1.15 -11.47 3.25
CA PHE A 310 -0.46 -10.47 4.07
C PHE A 310 -1.36 -10.00 5.20
N THR A 311 -0.74 -9.58 6.29
CA THR A 311 -1.42 -8.95 7.41
C THR A 311 -1.53 -7.45 7.14
N GLY A 312 -2.70 -6.88 7.40
CA GLY A 312 -2.86 -5.43 7.45
C GLY A 312 -2.12 -4.83 8.65
N PHE A 313 -2.17 -3.52 8.78
CA PHE A 313 -1.65 -2.83 9.95
C PHE A 313 -2.56 -1.70 10.40
N TYR A 314 -2.38 -1.27 11.63
CA TYR A 314 -3.00 -0.10 12.21
C TYR A 314 -2.05 0.58 13.19
N THR A 315 -1.74 1.84 12.95
CA THR A 315 -0.96 2.65 13.88
C THR A 315 -1.90 3.29 14.89
N ASP A 316 -1.93 2.71 16.07
CA ASP A 316 -2.80 3.14 17.17
C ASP A 316 -2.32 4.50 17.73
N GLN A 317 -3.16 5.52 17.60
CA GLN A 317 -2.83 6.88 18.04
C GLN A 317 -2.59 6.99 19.56
N GLU A 318 -3.17 6.09 20.37
CA GLU A 318 -2.96 6.08 21.83
C GLU A 318 -1.58 5.54 22.20
N LYS A 319 -1.03 4.65 21.38
CA LYS A 319 0.28 4.04 21.59
C LYS A 319 1.42 4.81 20.92
N HIS A 320 1.13 5.58 19.88
CA HIS A 320 2.12 6.26 19.06
C HIS A 320 1.88 7.77 19.03
N PRO A 321 2.55 8.55 19.92
CA PRO A 321 2.42 10.01 19.98
C PRO A 321 2.66 10.74 18.66
N VAL A 322 3.48 10.16 17.78
CA VAL A 322 3.78 10.70 16.44
C VAL A 322 2.52 10.92 15.59
N VAL A 323 1.46 10.15 15.81
CA VAL A 323 0.17 10.35 15.11
C VAL A 323 -0.43 11.70 15.48
N GLY A 324 -0.48 12.02 16.77
CA GLY A 324 -0.98 13.30 17.26
C GLY A 324 -0.09 14.48 16.84
N GLU A 325 1.23 14.29 16.79
CA GLU A 325 2.17 15.29 16.31
C GLU A 325 1.94 15.57 14.82
N ALA A 326 1.81 14.50 13.99
CA ALA A 326 1.55 14.62 12.57
C ALA A 326 0.19 15.29 12.28
N ARG A 327 -0.87 14.90 13.00
CA ARG A 327 -2.19 15.50 12.85
C ARG A 327 -2.16 17.00 13.10
N ARG A 328 -1.48 17.44 14.19
CA ARG A 328 -1.32 18.87 14.48
C ARG A 328 -0.50 19.59 13.41
N ALA A 329 0.61 19.00 12.97
CA ALA A 329 1.44 19.60 11.94
C ALA A 329 0.71 19.77 10.61
N VAL A 330 -0.05 18.76 10.20
CA VAL A 330 -0.89 18.84 8.98
C VAL A 330 -2.01 19.86 9.15
N ALA A 331 -2.69 19.89 10.30
CA ALA A 331 -3.74 20.87 10.60
C ALA A 331 -3.23 22.33 10.51
N GLU A 332 -2.01 22.57 11.03
CA GLU A 332 -1.37 23.90 10.96
C GLU A 332 -1.14 24.35 9.49
N VAL A 333 -0.88 23.41 8.57
CA VAL A 333 -0.68 23.68 7.14
C VAL A 333 -2.00 23.87 6.40
N LEU A 334 -2.99 22.99 6.69
CA LEU A 334 -4.26 22.99 5.98
C LEU A 334 -5.24 24.07 6.47
N GLY A 335 -5.04 24.58 7.70
CA GLY A 335 -5.96 25.51 8.35
C GLY A 335 -7.24 24.84 8.90
N HIS A 336 -7.31 23.51 8.86
CA HIS A 336 -8.37 22.69 9.46
C HIS A 336 -7.83 21.35 9.92
N ASP A 337 -8.55 20.66 10.78
CA ASP A 337 -8.13 19.39 11.33
C ASP A 337 -8.35 18.26 10.30
N PRO A 338 -7.31 17.52 9.88
CA PRO A 338 -7.45 16.41 8.95
C PRO A 338 -8.20 15.24 9.61
N ALA A 339 -9.03 14.55 8.83
CA ALA A 339 -9.68 13.34 9.30
C ALA A 339 -8.65 12.22 9.50
N LEU A 340 -8.89 11.40 10.54
CA LEU A 340 -8.17 10.14 10.69
C LEU A 340 -8.96 9.04 9.99
N LYS A 341 -8.33 8.37 9.04
CA LYS A 341 -8.97 7.34 8.22
C LYS A 341 -8.09 6.11 8.04
N THR A 342 -8.58 5.15 7.30
CA THR A 342 -7.85 3.97 6.85
C THR A 342 -7.97 3.85 5.35
N TRP A 343 -6.96 3.29 4.70
CA TRP A 343 -7.05 2.98 3.27
C TRP A 343 -7.97 1.80 3.00
N THR A 344 -8.61 1.81 1.85
CA THR A 344 -9.42 0.68 1.34
C THR A 344 -8.55 -0.36 0.63
N PHE A 345 -7.32 0.00 0.29
CA PHE A 345 -6.31 -0.81 -0.38
C PHE A 345 -5.07 -1.06 0.51
N ALA A 346 -4.17 -1.89 0.06
CA ALA A 346 -2.93 -2.21 0.78
C ALA A 346 -1.81 -1.26 0.35
N THR A 347 -0.91 -0.95 1.27
CA THR A 347 0.25 -0.09 1.04
C THR A 347 1.52 -0.72 1.58
N ASP A 348 2.68 -0.26 1.14
CA ASP A 348 3.97 -0.70 1.64
C ASP A 348 4.25 -0.34 3.10
N GLY A 349 3.43 0.52 3.69
CA GLY A 349 3.46 0.84 5.13
C GLY A 349 3.45 -0.38 6.04
N ARG A 350 2.82 -1.49 5.60
CA ARG A 350 2.79 -2.77 6.31
C ARG A 350 4.18 -3.31 6.66
N PHE A 351 5.17 -3.16 5.79
CA PHE A 351 6.51 -3.70 6.01
C PHE A 351 7.26 -3.02 7.15
N TYR A 352 7.04 -1.72 7.35
CA TYR A 352 7.56 -0.96 8.48
C TYR A 352 6.77 -1.25 9.75
N ALA A 353 5.44 -1.29 9.67
CA ALA A 353 4.57 -1.56 10.80
C ALA A 353 4.82 -2.96 11.40
N TRP A 354 5.10 -3.98 10.56
CA TRP A 354 5.48 -5.32 11.05
C TRP A 354 6.82 -5.35 11.80
N ARG A 355 7.62 -4.30 11.71
CA ARG A 355 8.85 -4.09 12.49
C ARG A 355 8.65 -3.22 13.72
N GLY A 356 7.40 -2.87 14.02
CA GLY A 356 7.05 -2.02 15.16
C GLY A 356 7.34 -0.53 14.94
N ILE A 357 7.64 -0.11 13.71
CA ILE A 357 7.83 1.30 13.35
C ILE A 357 6.46 1.92 13.09
N PRO A 358 6.11 3.05 13.74
CA PRO A 358 4.84 3.72 13.51
C PRO A 358 4.78 4.28 12.08
N VAL A 359 3.64 4.03 11.42
CA VAL A 359 3.39 4.43 10.04
C VAL A 359 2.19 5.37 9.99
N ILE A 360 2.33 6.45 9.26
CA ILE A 360 1.29 7.45 9.01
C ILE A 360 1.15 7.58 7.49
N GLY A 361 -0.06 7.63 6.99
CA GLY A 361 -0.34 7.96 5.59
C GLY A 361 -0.68 9.43 5.44
N PHE A 362 -0.07 10.09 4.46
CA PHE A 362 -0.44 11.44 4.06
C PHE A 362 0.04 11.71 2.64
N GLY A 363 -0.88 12.12 1.75
CA GLY A 363 -0.54 12.45 0.37
C GLY A 363 -1.62 13.27 -0.33
N PRO A 364 -1.25 14.03 -1.39
CA PRO A 364 -2.14 14.92 -2.13
C PRO A 364 -3.07 14.18 -3.11
N GLY A 365 -2.78 12.90 -3.42
CA GLY A 365 -3.59 12.12 -4.35
C GLY A 365 -4.98 11.83 -3.79
N GLU A 366 -5.95 11.70 -4.69
CA GLU A 366 -7.30 11.24 -4.37
C GLU A 366 -7.46 9.77 -4.78
N GLU A 367 -7.83 8.90 -3.84
CA GLU A 367 -8.01 7.45 -4.06
C GLU A 367 -8.94 7.15 -5.24
N ARG A 368 -9.99 7.97 -5.45
CA ARG A 368 -10.97 7.76 -6.54
C ARG A 368 -10.39 7.91 -7.95
N PHE A 369 -9.23 8.56 -8.10
CA PHE A 369 -8.57 8.74 -9.39
C PHE A 369 -7.42 7.77 -9.62
N ALA A 370 -6.94 7.10 -8.57
CA ALA A 370 -5.93 6.05 -8.68
C ALA A 370 -6.40 4.94 -9.63
N HIS A 371 -5.50 4.46 -10.49
CA HIS A 371 -5.75 3.38 -11.46
C HIS A 371 -6.85 3.66 -12.51
N THR A 372 -7.29 4.92 -12.65
CA THR A 372 -8.30 5.31 -13.65
C THR A 372 -7.68 6.01 -14.86
N HIS A 373 -8.46 6.23 -15.91
CA HIS A 373 -8.07 7.06 -17.05
C HIS A 373 -8.10 8.57 -16.73
N GLN A 374 -8.54 8.95 -15.53
CA GLN A 374 -8.60 10.33 -15.03
C GLN A 374 -7.51 10.62 -13.99
N ASP A 375 -6.43 9.83 -13.96
CA ASP A 375 -5.36 10.00 -13.00
C ASP A 375 -4.71 11.39 -13.11
N HIS A 376 -4.76 12.13 -12.02
CA HIS A 376 -4.22 13.49 -11.89
C HIS A 376 -4.03 13.85 -10.42
N VAL A 377 -3.22 14.87 -10.16
CA VAL A 377 -3.10 15.48 -8.84
C VAL A 377 -3.36 16.96 -8.91
N ARG A 378 -4.12 17.51 -7.96
CA ARG A 378 -4.35 18.95 -7.84
C ARG A 378 -3.08 19.67 -7.48
N VAL A 379 -2.77 20.77 -8.19
CA VAL A 379 -1.55 21.54 -7.95
C VAL A 379 -1.53 22.15 -6.55
N ASP A 380 -2.66 22.64 -6.07
CA ASP A 380 -2.75 23.25 -4.73
C ASP A 380 -2.46 22.21 -3.63
N ASP A 381 -3.02 21.01 -3.74
CA ASP A 381 -2.79 19.94 -2.76
C ASP A 381 -1.35 19.42 -2.84
N TYR A 382 -0.79 19.33 -4.05
CA TYR A 382 0.61 19.02 -4.27
C TYR A 382 1.54 20.04 -3.59
N LEU A 383 1.30 21.34 -3.76
CA LEU A 383 2.10 22.37 -3.12
C LEU A 383 1.93 22.40 -1.60
N LYS A 384 0.70 22.25 -1.11
CA LYS A 384 0.42 22.12 0.33
C LYS A 384 1.11 20.88 0.92
N SER A 385 1.18 19.76 0.19
CA SER A 385 1.87 18.56 0.67
C SER A 385 3.38 18.75 0.77
N ILE A 386 4.01 19.53 -0.10
CA ILE A 386 5.42 19.93 0.05
C ILE A 386 5.62 20.68 1.39
N THR A 387 4.75 21.65 1.67
CA THR A 387 4.76 22.40 2.93
C THR A 387 4.56 21.48 4.13
N ALA A 388 3.59 20.56 4.04
CA ALA A 388 3.26 19.63 5.10
C ALA A 388 4.41 18.64 5.39
N TYR A 389 5.05 18.08 4.36
CA TYR A 389 6.20 17.18 4.55
C TYR A 389 7.40 17.89 5.18
N ALA A 390 7.71 19.12 4.73
CA ALA A 390 8.76 19.93 5.36
C ALA A 390 8.43 20.25 6.82
N TRP A 391 7.17 20.59 7.10
CA TRP A 391 6.71 20.92 8.46
C TRP A 391 6.64 19.71 9.39
N LEU A 392 6.20 18.56 8.87
CA LEU A 392 6.25 17.26 9.56
C LEU A 392 7.68 16.92 9.98
N ALA A 393 8.65 17.12 9.09
CA ALA A 393 10.06 16.91 9.44
C ALA A 393 10.50 17.85 10.56
N CYS A 394 10.17 19.13 10.51
CA CYS A 394 10.50 20.07 11.59
C CYS A 394 9.88 19.66 12.94
N LYS A 395 8.65 19.15 12.95
CA LYS A 395 7.92 18.79 14.18
C LYS A 395 8.35 17.44 14.75
N ILE A 396 8.69 16.48 13.89
CA ILE A 396 9.01 15.11 14.33
C ILE A 396 10.51 14.94 14.53
N CYS A 397 11.33 15.45 13.60
CA CYS A 397 12.79 15.35 13.75
C CYS A 397 13.36 16.34 14.77
N GLY A 398 12.64 17.42 15.09
CA GLY A 398 13.18 18.53 15.85
C GLY A 398 13.97 19.52 14.96
N VAL A 399 14.07 20.77 15.42
CA VAL A 399 14.84 21.83 14.75
C VAL A 399 15.80 22.41 15.76
N ARG A 400 17.04 22.60 15.34
CA ARG A 400 18.11 23.17 16.15
C ARG A 400 17.98 24.70 16.29
#